data_86b05ae7dd1bb2b9f0cfd55296f0a184
#
_entry.id   86b05ae7dd1bb2b9f0cfd55296f0a184
#
_cell.length_a   1.000
_cell.length_b   1.000
_cell.length_c   1.000
_cell.angle_alpha   90.00
_cell.angle_beta   90.00
_cell.angle_gamma   90.00
#
_symmetry.space_group_name_H-M   'P 1'
#
loop_
_entity.id
_entity.type
_entity.pdbx_description
1 polymer ?
#
loop_
_entity_poly.entity_id
_entity_poly.type
_entity_poly.pdbx_seq_one_letter_code
_entity_poly.pdbx_strand_id
1 'polypeptide(L)'
;MGKMHYKRKLVIVFTIIGISLGFYVYSAFSQKLTKSTDLSDESIGGFKVFDNISSPEFIREYGEPIDQDNNKAYDYYYWKGGLKTASINTDEDKGKIMRLIISSTDDAQFENSLQTSKGIKLGSKKADVLSKYGDHYYKSYEQGADIIGYIDHKRNITLEFWCVPGGRVAEIRLDDADVI
;
A
#
# COMPACT_ATOMS: atom_id res chain seq x y z
N MET A 1 -8.98 48.08 9.75
CA MET A 1 -9.63 46.91 9.08
C MET A 1 -8.67 45.73 8.81
N GLY A 2 -7.36 45.92 8.66
CA GLY A 2 -6.41 44.82 8.30
C GLY A 2 -6.13 43.73 9.38
N LYS A 3 -6.15 44.10 10.67
CA LYS A 3 -5.79 43.14 11.76
C LYS A 3 -6.81 42.01 11.98
N MET A 4 -8.08 42.23 11.62
CA MET A 4 -9.12 41.20 11.84
C MET A 4 -9.11 40.13 10.75
N HIS A 5 -8.76 40.48 9.53
CA HIS A 5 -8.60 39.50 8.43
C HIS A 5 -7.37 38.62 8.61
N TYR A 6 -6.27 39.14 9.16
CA TYR A 6 -5.06 38.36 9.43
C TYR A 6 -5.29 37.31 10.53
N LYS A 7 -5.96 37.69 11.63
CA LYS A 7 -6.31 36.73 12.69
C LYS A 7 -7.22 35.61 12.20
N ARG A 8 -8.21 35.89 11.33
CA ARG A 8 -9.06 34.86 10.73
C ARG A 8 -8.29 33.91 9.83
N LYS A 9 -7.39 34.40 8.99
CA LYS A 9 -6.53 33.55 8.14
C LYS A 9 -5.61 32.67 8.98
N LEU A 10 -5.03 33.19 10.05
CA LEU A 10 -4.17 32.45 10.97
C LEU A 10 -4.94 31.32 11.68
N VAL A 11 -6.14 31.58 12.16
CA VAL A 11 -7.02 30.58 12.78
C VAL A 11 -7.34 29.46 11.81
N ILE A 12 -7.70 29.77 10.56
CA ILE A 12 -8.00 28.78 9.53
C ILE A 12 -6.78 27.89 9.25
N VAL A 13 -5.59 28.46 9.13
CA VAL A 13 -4.35 27.70 8.90
C VAL A 13 -4.05 26.76 10.07
N PHE A 14 -4.15 27.22 11.31
CA PHE A 14 -3.94 26.38 12.49
C PHE A 14 -5.02 25.27 12.61
N THR A 15 -6.25 25.56 12.22
CA THR A 15 -7.33 24.55 12.22
C THR A 15 -7.06 23.46 11.19
N ILE A 16 -6.63 23.82 9.97
CA ILE A 16 -6.30 22.87 8.90
C ILE A 16 -5.08 21.99 9.31
N ILE A 17 -4.04 22.60 9.87
CA ILE A 17 -2.86 21.87 10.36
C ILE A 17 -3.25 20.93 11.51
N GLY A 18 -4.09 21.35 12.44
CA GLY A 18 -4.57 20.52 13.54
C GLY A 18 -5.41 19.34 13.08
N ILE A 19 -6.25 19.53 12.06
CA ILE A 19 -7.06 18.46 11.47
C ILE A 19 -6.16 17.44 10.74
N SER A 20 -5.22 17.90 9.91
CA SER A 20 -4.31 17.00 9.17
C SER A 20 -3.40 16.21 10.11
N LEU A 21 -2.87 16.85 11.16
CA LEU A 21 -2.09 16.16 12.19
C LEU A 21 -2.93 15.14 12.97
N GLY A 22 -4.19 15.48 13.28
CA GLY A 22 -5.13 14.58 13.92
C GLY A 22 -5.44 13.33 13.10
N PHE A 23 -5.61 13.46 11.79
CA PHE A 23 -5.80 12.33 10.88
C PHE A 23 -4.56 11.42 10.79
N TYR A 24 -3.37 12.00 10.69
CA TYR A 24 -2.11 11.25 10.67
C TYR A 24 -1.89 10.46 11.97
N VAL A 25 -2.08 11.10 13.11
CA VAL A 25 -1.98 10.44 14.43
C VAL A 25 -3.04 9.35 14.57
N TYR A 26 -4.27 9.58 14.11
CA TYR A 26 -5.34 8.60 14.16
C TYR A 26 -5.02 7.35 13.31
N SER A 27 -4.52 7.53 12.10
CA SER A 27 -4.15 6.43 11.20
C SER A 27 -3.04 5.57 11.80
N ALA A 28 -1.93 6.19 12.25
CA ALA A 28 -0.81 5.48 12.88
C ALA A 28 -1.22 4.76 14.18
N PHE A 29 -2.12 5.37 14.96
CA PHE A 29 -2.64 4.77 16.19
C PHE A 29 -3.61 3.62 15.90
N SER A 30 -4.41 3.75 14.84
CA SER A 30 -5.34 2.72 14.37
C SER A 30 -4.62 1.43 13.98
N GLN A 31 -3.51 1.52 13.25
CA GLN A 31 -2.68 0.35 12.90
C GLN A 31 -2.17 -0.37 14.16
N LYS A 32 -1.59 0.38 15.11
CA LYS A 32 -1.02 -0.19 16.35
C LYS A 32 -2.06 -0.89 17.22
N LEU A 33 -3.31 -0.43 17.23
CA LEU A 33 -4.39 -1.01 18.02
C LEU A 33 -5.15 -2.13 17.30
N THR A 34 -4.94 -2.27 15.98
CA THR A 34 -5.60 -3.33 15.21
C THR A 34 -5.03 -4.69 15.61
N LYS A 35 -5.92 -5.66 15.82
CA LYS A 35 -5.51 -7.02 16.11
C LYS A 35 -4.69 -7.60 14.96
N SER A 36 -3.59 -8.27 15.30
CA SER A 36 -2.71 -8.90 14.33
C SER A 36 -3.43 -9.93 13.48
N THR A 37 -3.20 -9.87 12.17
CA THR A 37 -3.59 -10.88 11.19
C THR A 37 -2.35 -11.63 10.73
N ASP A 38 -2.37 -12.95 10.66
CA ASP A 38 -1.23 -13.71 10.13
C ASP A 38 -1.13 -13.49 8.61
N LEU A 39 -0.07 -12.81 8.18
CA LEU A 39 0.27 -12.52 6.79
C LEU A 39 1.53 -13.29 6.32
N SER A 40 1.94 -14.36 7.02
CA SER A 40 3.16 -15.13 6.71
C SER A 40 3.17 -15.71 5.30
N ASP A 41 2.01 -16.08 4.80
CA ASP A 41 1.85 -16.67 3.46
C ASP A 41 1.27 -15.69 2.44
N GLU A 42 1.19 -14.41 2.82
CA GLU A 42 0.64 -13.41 1.93
C GLU A 42 1.61 -13.06 0.80
N SER A 43 1.06 -12.90 -0.40
CA SER A 43 1.82 -12.61 -1.61
C SER A 43 0.98 -11.82 -2.61
N ILE A 44 1.65 -11.11 -3.50
CA ILE A 44 1.06 -10.53 -4.71
C ILE A 44 1.78 -11.12 -5.91
N GLY A 45 1.03 -11.76 -6.83
CA GLY A 45 1.63 -12.39 -8.01
C GLY A 45 2.61 -13.52 -7.67
N GLY A 46 2.46 -14.14 -6.49
CA GLY A 46 3.32 -15.25 -6.02
C GLY A 46 4.57 -14.80 -5.26
N PHE A 47 4.82 -13.50 -5.12
CA PHE A 47 5.99 -12.97 -4.40
C PHE A 47 5.58 -12.25 -3.12
N LYS A 48 6.46 -12.35 -2.12
CA LYS A 48 6.26 -11.84 -0.76
C LYS A 48 7.18 -10.65 -0.48
N VAL A 49 6.85 -9.88 0.54
CA VAL A 49 7.82 -8.96 1.16
C VAL A 49 9.02 -9.78 1.62
N PHE A 50 10.21 -9.23 1.44
CA PHE A 50 11.54 -9.81 1.69
C PHE A 50 12.04 -10.84 0.67
N ASP A 51 11.25 -11.23 -0.34
CA ASP A 51 11.80 -11.90 -1.53
C ASP A 51 12.74 -10.93 -2.28
N ASN A 52 13.53 -11.45 -3.23
CA ASN A 52 14.48 -10.64 -3.96
C ASN A 52 14.15 -10.59 -5.45
N ILE A 53 14.10 -9.37 -6.02
CA ILE A 53 13.84 -9.15 -7.45
C ILE A 53 14.91 -9.78 -8.36
N SER A 54 16.10 -10.07 -7.84
CA SER A 54 17.19 -10.73 -8.57
C SER A 54 17.14 -12.26 -8.47
N SER A 55 16.14 -12.83 -7.76
CA SER A 55 16.01 -14.29 -7.67
C SER A 55 15.66 -14.88 -9.04
N PRO A 56 16.16 -16.11 -9.35
CA PRO A 56 15.86 -16.78 -10.62
C PRO A 56 14.35 -16.92 -10.87
N GLU A 57 13.56 -17.13 -9.83
CA GLU A 57 12.11 -17.26 -9.89
C GLU A 57 11.46 -15.96 -10.29
N PHE A 58 11.88 -14.84 -9.70
CA PHE A 58 11.35 -13.50 -10.01
C PHE A 58 11.70 -13.09 -11.45
N ILE A 59 12.98 -13.29 -11.84
CA ILE A 59 13.45 -12.97 -13.20
C ILE A 59 12.71 -13.82 -14.25
N ARG A 60 12.50 -15.09 -13.98
CA ARG A 60 11.74 -15.98 -14.89
C ARG A 60 10.31 -15.50 -15.09
N GLU A 61 9.65 -15.01 -14.01
CA GLU A 61 8.26 -14.57 -14.04
C GLU A 61 8.10 -13.18 -14.67
N TYR A 62 8.93 -12.22 -14.25
CA TYR A 62 8.75 -10.82 -14.64
C TYR A 62 9.74 -10.33 -15.69
N GLY A 63 10.91 -10.95 -15.81
CA GLY A 63 11.97 -10.53 -16.74
C GLY A 63 12.66 -9.24 -16.29
N GLU A 64 13.01 -8.40 -17.26
CA GLU A 64 13.56 -7.07 -17.00
C GLU A 64 12.43 -6.07 -16.67
N PRO A 65 12.71 -5.07 -15.83
CA PRO A 65 11.72 -4.03 -15.54
C PRO A 65 11.41 -3.19 -16.80
N ILE A 66 10.17 -2.75 -16.91
CA ILE A 66 9.71 -1.86 -17.99
C ILE A 66 10.20 -0.44 -17.72
N ASP A 67 10.23 -0.03 -16.46
CA ASP A 67 10.65 1.28 -16.00
C ASP A 67 11.22 1.21 -14.60
N GLN A 68 12.04 2.19 -14.24
CA GLN A 68 12.69 2.28 -12.94
C GLN A 68 12.75 3.74 -12.49
N ASP A 69 12.48 3.96 -11.22
CA ASP A 69 12.73 5.21 -10.51
C ASP A 69 13.49 4.91 -9.22
N ASN A 70 14.16 5.89 -8.63
CA ASN A 70 14.92 5.69 -7.40
C ASN A 70 14.77 6.85 -6.43
N ASN A 71 14.92 6.54 -5.15
CA ASN A 71 15.13 7.52 -4.10
C ASN A 71 16.36 7.12 -3.26
N LYS A 72 16.56 7.79 -2.13
CA LYS A 72 17.76 7.55 -1.29
C LYS A 72 17.82 6.16 -0.66
N ALA A 73 16.68 5.51 -0.45
CA ALA A 73 16.58 4.25 0.29
C ALA A 73 16.13 3.07 -0.59
N TYR A 74 15.33 3.34 -1.60
CA TYR A 74 14.70 2.31 -2.42
C TYR A 74 14.81 2.61 -3.89
N ASP A 75 14.95 1.52 -4.69
CA ASP A 75 14.68 1.52 -6.12
C ASP A 75 13.26 1.05 -6.36
N TYR A 76 12.52 1.79 -7.18
CA TYR A 76 11.16 1.47 -7.60
C TYR A 76 11.21 0.90 -9.01
N TYR A 77 10.64 -0.30 -9.18
CA TYR A 77 10.59 -0.98 -10.47
C TYR A 77 9.15 -1.19 -10.91
N TYR A 78 8.94 -1.05 -12.21
CA TYR A 78 7.67 -1.30 -12.87
C TYR A 78 7.83 -2.52 -13.76
N TRP A 79 7.02 -3.54 -13.52
CA TRP A 79 7.12 -4.84 -14.18
C TRP A 79 5.95 -5.09 -15.12
N LYS A 80 6.09 -6.05 -16.04
CA LYS A 80 4.98 -6.53 -16.86
C LYS A 80 3.80 -6.98 -15.98
N GLY A 81 2.57 -6.83 -16.50
CA GLY A 81 1.36 -7.17 -15.75
C GLY A 81 0.97 -6.15 -14.67
N GLY A 82 1.65 -4.98 -14.60
CA GLY A 82 1.28 -3.89 -13.70
C GLY A 82 1.74 -4.07 -12.25
N LEU A 83 2.66 -5.00 -11.98
CA LEU A 83 3.32 -5.08 -10.68
C LEU A 83 4.31 -3.92 -10.54
N LYS A 84 4.33 -3.32 -9.35
CA LYS A 84 5.37 -2.37 -8.93
C LYS A 84 6.02 -2.90 -7.67
N THR A 85 7.34 -2.74 -7.55
CA THR A 85 8.08 -3.07 -6.33
C THR A 85 8.90 -1.88 -5.86
N ALA A 86 9.03 -1.72 -4.53
CA ALA A 86 10.10 -0.95 -3.92
C ALA A 86 11.08 -1.93 -3.30
N SER A 87 12.36 -1.82 -3.67
CA SER A 87 13.40 -2.75 -3.22
C SER A 87 14.58 -1.99 -2.63
N ILE A 88 15.26 -2.57 -1.65
CA ILE A 88 16.47 -2.00 -1.06
C ILE A 88 17.52 -1.82 -2.16
N ASN A 89 18.17 -0.65 -2.18
CA ASN A 89 19.13 -0.30 -3.23
C ASN A 89 20.60 -0.36 -2.79
N THR A 90 20.86 -0.71 -1.54
CA THR A 90 22.21 -0.74 -0.96
C THR A 90 22.53 -2.06 -0.29
N ASP A 91 23.83 -2.33 -0.15
CA ASP A 91 24.42 -3.37 0.67
C ASP A 91 24.01 -4.82 0.32
N GLU A 92 24.14 -5.71 1.28
CA GLU A 92 23.84 -7.15 1.12
C GLU A 92 22.36 -7.44 0.84
N ASP A 93 21.48 -6.54 1.24
CA ASP A 93 20.03 -6.64 1.04
C ASP A 93 19.55 -6.06 -0.31
N LYS A 94 20.46 -5.65 -1.20
CA LYS A 94 20.08 -5.08 -2.50
C LYS A 94 19.13 -5.99 -3.26
N GLY A 95 18.04 -5.41 -3.75
CA GLY A 95 17.00 -6.11 -4.48
C GLY A 95 15.94 -6.76 -3.59
N LYS A 96 16.08 -6.73 -2.26
CA LYS A 96 15.09 -7.24 -1.33
C LYS A 96 13.83 -6.40 -1.38
N ILE A 97 12.72 -7.03 -1.65
CA ILE A 97 11.41 -6.38 -1.81
C ILE A 97 10.89 -5.93 -0.46
N MET A 98 10.62 -4.64 -0.35
CA MET A 98 10.01 -4.02 0.84
C MET A 98 8.56 -3.64 0.60
N ARG A 99 8.14 -3.56 -0.67
CA ARG A 99 6.78 -3.21 -1.07
C ARG A 99 6.43 -3.84 -2.41
N LEU A 100 5.22 -4.42 -2.48
CA LEU A 100 4.58 -4.85 -3.72
C LEU A 100 3.27 -4.08 -3.89
N ILE A 101 3.05 -3.54 -5.08
CA ILE A 101 1.83 -2.80 -5.42
C ILE A 101 1.29 -3.31 -6.75
N ILE A 102 -0.03 -3.48 -6.79
CA ILE A 102 -0.79 -3.52 -8.04
C ILE A 102 -1.87 -2.45 -7.99
N SER A 103 -1.98 -1.66 -9.06
CA SER A 103 -2.95 -0.56 -9.13
C SER A 103 -3.58 -0.50 -10.52
N SER A 104 -4.87 -0.09 -10.56
CA SER A 104 -5.52 0.27 -11.81
C SER A 104 -5.00 1.63 -12.26
N THR A 105 -4.51 1.72 -13.49
CA THR A 105 -4.31 3.02 -14.15
C THR A 105 -5.61 3.41 -14.85
N ASP A 106 -5.86 4.71 -15.02
CA ASP A 106 -7.11 5.24 -15.61
C ASP A 106 -7.47 4.66 -16.98
N ASP A 107 -6.48 4.11 -17.71
CA ASP A 107 -6.65 3.56 -19.05
C ASP A 107 -6.73 2.01 -19.11
N ALA A 108 -6.39 1.31 -18.03
CA ALA A 108 -6.44 -0.14 -17.97
C ALA A 108 -7.62 -0.59 -17.11
N GLN A 109 -8.73 -0.86 -17.73
CA GLN A 109 -9.84 -1.60 -17.11
C GLN A 109 -9.26 -2.88 -16.49
N PHE A 110 -9.24 -3.00 -15.18
CA PHE A 110 -9.00 -4.15 -14.29
C PHE A 110 -8.47 -5.48 -14.92
N GLU A 111 -7.76 -5.42 -16.04
CA GLU A 111 -7.23 -6.61 -16.76
C GLU A 111 -6.00 -7.23 -16.11
N ASN A 112 -5.56 -6.67 -14.96
CA ASN A 112 -4.46 -7.23 -14.21
C ASN A 112 -4.89 -8.59 -13.62
N SER A 113 -4.20 -9.66 -14.01
CA SER A 113 -4.44 -11.01 -13.50
C SER A 113 -3.80 -11.26 -12.13
N LEU A 114 -2.98 -10.33 -11.65
CA LEU A 114 -2.31 -10.44 -10.36
C LEU A 114 -3.31 -10.36 -9.21
N GLN A 115 -3.05 -11.18 -8.21
CA GLN A 115 -3.92 -11.30 -7.05
C GLN A 115 -3.11 -11.60 -5.80
N THR A 116 -3.74 -11.42 -4.65
CA THR A 116 -3.22 -11.83 -3.35
C THR A 116 -3.28 -13.35 -3.20
N SER A 117 -2.57 -13.91 -2.22
CA SER A 117 -2.61 -15.35 -1.92
C SER A 117 -4.03 -15.88 -1.70
N LYS A 118 -4.94 -15.03 -1.20
CA LYS A 118 -6.36 -15.38 -0.98
C LYS A 118 -7.29 -15.04 -2.16
N GLY A 119 -6.71 -14.67 -3.32
CA GLY A 119 -7.46 -14.47 -4.57
C GLY A 119 -8.18 -13.12 -4.69
N ILE A 120 -7.80 -12.11 -3.91
CA ILE A 120 -8.27 -10.74 -4.11
C ILE A 120 -7.44 -10.07 -5.19
N LYS A 121 -8.10 -9.47 -6.16
CA LYS A 121 -7.52 -8.76 -7.30
C LYS A 121 -8.15 -7.38 -7.51
N LEU A 122 -7.60 -6.60 -8.41
CA LEU A 122 -8.23 -5.35 -8.81
C LEU A 122 -9.66 -5.61 -9.30
N GLY A 123 -10.59 -4.72 -8.95
CA GLY A 123 -12.02 -4.88 -9.22
C GLY A 123 -12.78 -5.76 -8.23
N SER A 124 -12.13 -6.50 -7.34
CA SER A 124 -12.81 -7.25 -6.25
C SER A 124 -13.64 -6.30 -5.38
N LYS A 125 -14.74 -6.81 -4.83
CA LYS A 125 -15.58 -6.01 -3.94
C LYS A 125 -14.97 -5.94 -2.54
N LYS A 126 -15.20 -4.86 -1.84
CA LYS A 126 -14.88 -4.71 -0.41
C LYS A 126 -15.41 -5.87 0.45
N ALA A 127 -16.60 -6.38 0.13
CA ALA A 127 -17.19 -7.53 0.81
C ALA A 127 -16.36 -8.82 0.63
N ASP A 128 -15.74 -9.02 -0.54
CA ASP A 128 -14.88 -10.17 -0.80
C ASP A 128 -13.61 -10.10 0.04
N VAL A 129 -13.02 -8.90 0.18
CA VAL A 129 -11.87 -8.65 1.08
C VAL A 129 -12.21 -9.05 2.50
N LEU A 130 -13.32 -8.52 3.05
CA LEU A 130 -13.75 -8.83 4.42
C LEU A 130 -14.05 -10.31 4.62
N SER A 131 -14.64 -10.97 3.62
CA SER A 131 -14.90 -12.42 3.65
C SER A 131 -13.63 -13.25 3.72
N LYS A 132 -12.53 -12.81 3.07
CA LYS A 132 -11.27 -13.56 3.00
C LYS A 132 -10.32 -13.26 4.15
N TYR A 133 -10.28 -12.01 4.63
CA TYR A 133 -9.31 -11.55 5.63
C TYR A 133 -9.94 -11.30 7.01
N GLY A 134 -11.27 -11.25 7.09
CA GLY A 134 -12.02 -11.05 8.35
C GLY A 134 -12.20 -9.57 8.69
N ASP A 135 -12.63 -9.34 9.94
CA ASP A 135 -13.08 -8.03 10.44
C ASP A 135 -12.04 -7.30 11.32
N HIS A 136 -10.89 -7.91 11.54
CA HIS A 136 -9.79 -7.31 12.29
C HIS A 136 -8.89 -6.44 11.38
N TYR A 137 -9.40 -5.30 10.94
CA TYR A 137 -8.70 -4.37 10.05
C TYR A 137 -8.73 -2.96 10.60
N TYR A 138 -7.73 -2.15 10.21
CA TYR A 138 -7.77 -0.70 10.36
C TYR A 138 -8.39 -0.04 9.14
N LYS A 139 -8.85 1.19 9.33
CA LYS A 139 -9.37 2.04 8.25
C LYS A 139 -8.54 3.29 8.12
N SER A 140 -8.29 3.69 6.89
CA SER A 140 -7.77 4.99 6.54
C SER A 140 -8.51 5.53 5.31
N TYR A 141 -8.28 6.80 5.01
CA TYR A 141 -8.81 7.44 3.81
C TYR A 141 -7.72 8.32 3.22
N GLU A 142 -7.26 8.00 2.00
CA GLU A 142 -6.20 8.72 1.33
C GLU A 142 -6.51 8.82 -0.17
N GLN A 143 -6.15 9.95 -0.77
CA GLN A 143 -6.26 10.19 -2.21
C GLN A 143 -7.65 9.86 -2.82
N GLY A 144 -8.73 10.01 -2.03
CA GLY A 144 -10.09 9.72 -2.49
C GLY A 144 -10.51 8.25 -2.37
N ALA A 145 -9.67 7.38 -1.81
CA ALA A 145 -9.95 5.98 -1.60
C ALA A 145 -10.17 5.64 -0.12
N ASP A 146 -11.13 4.76 0.16
CA ASP A 146 -11.27 4.08 1.45
C ASP A 146 -10.24 2.94 1.53
N ILE A 147 -9.42 2.94 2.57
CA ILE A 147 -8.42 1.90 2.81
C ILE A 147 -8.90 0.92 3.88
N ILE A 148 -8.82 -0.37 3.57
CA ILE A 148 -8.93 -1.47 4.52
C ILE A 148 -7.56 -2.09 4.66
N GLY A 149 -6.95 -2.00 5.85
CA GLY A 149 -5.61 -2.50 6.09
C GLY A 149 -5.55 -3.58 7.15
N TYR A 150 -4.81 -4.61 6.90
CA TYR A 150 -4.46 -5.68 7.83
C TYR A 150 -3.00 -5.56 8.22
N ILE A 151 -2.66 -5.95 9.45
CA ILE A 151 -1.29 -5.87 9.95
C ILE A 151 -0.88 -7.17 10.64
N ASP A 152 0.31 -7.65 10.32
CA ASP A 152 1.02 -8.69 11.07
C ASP A 152 2.09 -8.04 11.95
N HIS A 153 1.77 -7.83 13.22
CA HIS A 153 2.70 -7.18 14.16
C HIS A 153 3.96 -8.02 14.42
N LYS A 154 3.89 -9.34 14.25
CA LYS A 154 5.06 -10.20 14.48
C LYS A 154 6.08 -10.07 13.36
N ARG A 155 5.61 -9.86 12.12
CA ARG A 155 6.45 -9.79 10.92
C ARG A 155 6.66 -8.38 10.42
N ASN A 156 5.97 -7.41 11.03
CA ASN A 156 5.96 -6.01 10.59
C ASN A 156 5.48 -5.84 9.14
N ILE A 157 4.43 -6.59 8.75
CA ILE A 157 3.88 -6.56 7.39
C ILE A 157 2.48 -5.97 7.42
N THR A 158 2.17 -5.11 6.44
CA THR A 158 0.83 -4.60 6.19
C THR A 158 0.31 -5.05 4.83
N LEU A 159 -1.00 -5.31 4.76
CA LEU A 159 -1.72 -5.56 3.52
C LEU A 159 -2.88 -4.58 3.42
N GLU A 160 -2.87 -3.72 2.42
CA GLU A 160 -3.88 -2.69 2.22
C GLU A 160 -4.66 -2.90 0.92
N PHE A 161 -5.96 -2.67 1.01
CA PHE A 161 -6.89 -2.64 -0.12
C PHE A 161 -7.49 -1.24 -0.23
N TRP A 162 -7.14 -0.54 -1.29
CA TRP A 162 -7.61 0.81 -1.59
C TRP A 162 -8.86 0.73 -2.45
N CYS A 163 -10.00 1.11 -1.87
CA CYS A 163 -11.30 0.99 -2.51
C CYS A 163 -11.79 2.35 -2.99
N VAL A 164 -12.08 2.45 -4.29
CA VAL A 164 -12.69 3.64 -4.89
C VAL A 164 -14.20 3.73 -4.57
N PRO A 165 -14.85 4.88 -4.81
CA PRO A 165 -16.30 4.99 -4.73
C PRO A 165 -17.01 3.86 -5.48
N GLY A 166 -17.98 3.22 -4.82
CA GLY A 166 -18.61 1.99 -5.33
C GLY A 166 -18.02 0.70 -4.73
N GLY A 167 -17.01 0.81 -3.86
CA GLY A 167 -16.49 -0.30 -3.05
C GLY A 167 -15.72 -1.35 -3.85
N ARG A 168 -15.07 -0.94 -4.93
CA ARG A 168 -14.16 -1.79 -5.72
C ARG A 168 -12.72 -1.52 -5.37
N VAL A 169 -11.92 -2.57 -5.24
CA VAL A 169 -10.47 -2.51 -5.03
C VAL A 169 -9.81 -1.95 -6.29
N ALA A 170 -9.16 -0.82 -6.17
CA ALA A 170 -8.41 -0.16 -7.24
C ALA A 170 -6.89 -0.29 -7.06
N GLU A 171 -6.43 -0.53 -5.82
CA GLU A 171 -5.04 -0.79 -5.53
C GLU A 171 -4.91 -1.79 -4.38
N ILE A 172 -3.86 -2.61 -4.44
CA ILE A 172 -3.47 -3.53 -3.36
C ILE A 172 -1.99 -3.27 -3.07
N ARG A 173 -1.65 -3.12 -1.79
CA ARG A 173 -0.28 -2.95 -1.30
C ARG A 173 0.04 -4.02 -0.27
N LEU A 174 1.20 -4.62 -0.40
CA LEU A 174 1.78 -5.53 0.59
C LEU A 174 3.15 -4.98 0.94
N ASP A 175 3.31 -4.49 2.16
CA ASP A 175 4.45 -3.68 2.57
C ASP A 175 5.10 -4.23 3.84
N ASP A 176 6.42 -4.04 3.97
CA ASP A 176 7.02 -3.86 5.29
C ASP A 176 6.43 -2.57 5.90
N ALA A 177 5.95 -2.64 7.14
CA ALA A 177 5.22 -1.53 7.77
C ALA A 177 6.08 -0.28 8.03
N ASP A 178 7.41 -0.39 7.94
CA ASP A 178 8.36 0.71 8.11
C ASP A 178 8.69 1.43 6.78
N VAL A 179 8.18 0.94 5.64
CA VAL A 179 8.37 1.61 4.35
C VAL A 179 7.44 2.81 4.25
N ILE A 180 8.04 4.00 4.21
CA ILE A 180 7.35 5.29 4.08
C ILE A 180 7.33 5.75 2.62
#